data_8752c4a3e51734e29197f639258d3011
#
_entry.id   8752c4a3e51734e29197f639258d3011
#
_cell.length_a   1.000
_cell.length_b   1.000
_cell.length_c   1.000
_cell.angle_alpha   90.00
_cell.angle_beta   90.00
_cell.angle_gamma   90.00
#
_symmetry.space_group_name_H-M   'P 1'
#
loop_
_entity.id
_entity.type
_entity.pdbx_description
1 polymer ?
#
loop_
_entity_poly.entity_id
_entity_poly.type
_entity_poly.pdbx_seq_one_letter_code
_entity_poly.pdbx_strand_id
1 'polypeptide(L)'
;MRRIWILFLMAAVVAGPVGAATRHKKAKAHSSVPLAVTIQQILADPAVARAHWGISVVTPEGKPVFALNDGQLFEPASNTKLFTTAALMSVLPANTTFTTTVGSLAQPDAQGVLKGNLLLTGVGDPTLSGRVYPYDGKTERTTAPLQALEGLADQVMASGVKTIDGDVVGDDSWFADERYGGDWAWDDLQWDDGAPASALTVNDNVVYLNVTPGVAQAPAVVAWNPDVPYYTLNNALTLAPAGQAAHSGIDRALGSKTVRLFGAVTANGMHDALAIEDPAEFAATALRQMLLARGVTVTGTAKANHRMSVDTEGYGEEVHQPVVLQPFTLATITAQPADAAGWHTLGTHVSPPVAEDETVTLKISQNLHAEIYLRLLGRLEANDGSIAQGARVVRQFLVNAGVDPGDFVFFDGSGLSPADLITPRAATTLLTYAAKQPWGALFKSDLPVGGVDGTLSNRFTSELKGRVFAKTGTLGEVNALSGYLTAKSGKTVVFSVLCNDHDPTSDAAKVALDRIVTAIADAE
;
A
#
# COMPACT_ATOMS: atom_id res chain seq x y z
N MET A 1 -72.15 -15.74 -44.58
CA MET A 1 -72.48 -15.98 -45.99
C MET A 1 -71.20 -16.13 -46.81
N ARG A 2 -71.14 -17.22 -47.60
CA ARG A 2 -70.29 -17.54 -48.76
C ARG A 2 -68.79 -17.71 -48.51
N ARG A 3 -68.34 -18.96 -48.49
CA ARG A 3 -68.02 -20.02 -49.51
C ARG A 3 -66.56 -19.89 -49.93
N ILE A 4 -65.64 -20.81 -49.48
CA ILE A 4 -65.13 -22.06 -50.05
C ILE A 4 -64.69 -21.92 -51.53
N TRP A 5 -63.40 -22.15 -51.83
CA TRP A 5 -62.94 -22.99 -52.93
C TRP A 5 -61.59 -23.64 -52.57
N ILE A 6 -61.58 -24.98 -52.68
CA ILE A 6 -60.47 -25.89 -52.64
C ILE A 6 -59.98 -26.07 -54.06
N LEU A 7 -58.67 -26.09 -54.29
CA LEU A 7 -58.12 -26.64 -55.53
C LEU A 7 -56.94 -27.56 -55.19
N PHE A 8 -57.17 -28.85 -55.44
CA PHE A 8 -56.14 -29.90 -55.52
C PHE A 8 -55.36 -29.75 -56.80
N LEU A 9 -54.06 -29.96 -56.77
CA LEU A 9 -53.27 -30.44 -57.94
C LEU A 9 -52.23 -31.44 -57.44
N MET A 10 -52.27 -32.59 -58.13
CA MET A 10 -51.44 -33.79 -57.91
C MET A 10 -50.06 -33.64 -58.60
N ALA A 11 -49.10 -34.16 -57.89
CA ALA A 11 -48.01 -35.09 -58.23
C ALA A 11 -47.06 -34.75 -59.40
N ALA A 12 -45.78 -34.82 -58.99
CA ALA A 12 -44.78 -35.62 -59.76
C ALA A 12 -43.64 -36.01 -58.82
N VAL A 13 -43.47 -37.32 -58.65
CA VAL A 13 -42.34 -37.92 -57.97
C VAL A 13 -41.17 -37.98 -58.94
N VAL A 14 -40.05 -37.29 -58.60
CA VAL A 14 -38.77 -37.54 -59.28
C VAL A 14 -37.80 -38.00 -58.18
N ALA A 15 -37.38 -39.27 -58.29
CA ALA A 15 -36.34 -39.84 -57.46
C ALA A 15 -34.96 -39.32 -57.88
N GLY A 16 -34.27 -38.63 -56.99
CA GLY A 16 -32.87 -38.21 -57.10
C GLY A 16 -32.02 -38.88 -56.00
N PRO A 17 -30.70 -39.03 -56.16
CA PRO A 17 -29.89 -40.01 -55.42
C PRO A 17 -29.65 -39.67 -53.95
N VAL A 18 -29.58 -40.74 -53.14
CA VAL A 18 -29.27 -40.72 -51.70
C VAL A 18 -27.88 -40.15 -51.46
N GLY A 19 -27.83 -38.88 -51.03
CA GLY A 19 -26.62 -38.29 -50.48
C GLY A 19 -26.46 -38.68 -48.99
N ALA A 20 -25.31 -39.21 -48.64
CA ALA A 20 -24.97 -39.62 -47.29
C ALA A 20 -25.06 -38.40 -46.32
N ALA A 21 -26.00 -38.43 -45.40
CA ALA A 21 -26.13 -37.45 -44.34
C ALA A 21 -24.98 -37.63 -43.33
N THR A 22 -23.99 -36.73 -43.39
CA THR A 22 -23.01 -36.53 -42.32
C THR A 22 -23.74 -36.12 -41.05
N ARG A 23 -23.83 -37.04 -40.10
CA ARG A 23 -24.28 -36.72 -38.73
C ARG A 23 -23.28 -35.74 -38.09
N HIS A 24 -23.55 -34.45 -38.15
CA HIS A 24 -22.94 -33.50 -37.22
C HIS A 24 -23.37 -33.91 -35.78
N LYS A 25 -22.44 -34.46 -35.03
CA LYS A 25 -22.60 -34.56 -33.58
C LYS A 25 -22.82 -33.12 -33.07
N LYS A 26 -24.05 -32.77 -32.70
CA LYS A 26 -24.32 -31.63 -31.85
C LYS A 26 -23.48 -31.79 -30.58
N ALA A 27 -22.46 -30.96 -30.43
CA ALA A 27 -21.80 -30.80 -29.13
C ALA A 27 -22.92 -30.54 -28.10
N LYS A 28 -22.99 -31.36 -27.07
CA LYS A 28 -23.85 -31.09 -25.92
C LYS A 28 -23.40 -29.77 -25.35
N ALA A 29 -24.22 -28.73 -25.49
CA ALA A 29 -24.06 -27.52 -24.72
C ALA A 29 -24.11 -27.96 -23.25
N HIS A 30 -23.00 -27.85 -22.54
CA HIS A 30 -23.01 -27.90 -21.09
C HIS A 30 -23.87 -26.71 -20.67
N SER A 31 -25.03 -26.93 -20.10
CA SER A 31 -25.80 -25.90 -19.42
C SER A 31 -24.98 -25.51 -18.20
N SER A 32 -24.18 -24.45 -18.32
CA SER A 32 -23.51 -23.84 -17.18
C SER A 32 -24.58 -23.31 -16.22
N VAL A 33 -24.45 -23.63 -14.94
CA VAL A 33 -25.29 -23.03 -13.88
C VAL A 33 -25.10 -21.52 -13.98
N PRO A 34 -26.18 -20.68 -14.00
CA PRO A 34 -26.02 -19.24 -14.07
C PRO A 34 -25.12 -18.71 -12.94
N LEU A 35 -24.27 -17.74 -13.25
CA LEU A 35 -23.32 -17.13 -12.28
C LEU A 35 -24.00 -16.76 -10.97
N ALA A 36 -25.18 -16.12 -11.04
CA ALA A 36 -25.95 -15.70 -9.88
C ALA A 36 -26.29 -16.88 -8.95
N VAL A 37 -26.67 -18.03 -9.51
CA VAL A 37 -27.00 -19.23 -8.72
C VAL A 37 -25.74 -19.79 -8.06
N THR A 38 -24.62 -19.83 -8.77
CA THR A 38 -23.36 -20.30 -8.21
C THR A 38 -22.88 -19.40 -7.07
N ILE A 39 -22.95 -18.08 -7.23
CA ILE A 39 -22.58 -17.12 -6.18
C ILE A 39 -23.52 -17.31 -4.96
N GLN A 40 -24.83 -17.40 -5.16
CA GLN A 40 -25.78 -17.64 -4.08
C GLN A 40 -25.48 -18.92 -3.30
N GLN A 41 -25.09 -19.99 -3.99
CA GLN A 41 -24.70 -21.26 -3.32
C GLN A 41 -23.43 -21.11 -2.49
N ILE A 42 -22.43 -20.31 -2.96
CA ILE A 42 -21.22 -20.03 -2.20
C ILE A 42 -21.58 -19.24 -0.93
N LEU A 43 -22.42 -18.21 -1.07
CA LEU A 43 -22.81 -17.32 0.04
C LEU A 43 -23.77 -17.99 1.02
N ALA A 44 -24.44 -19.07 0.64
CA ALA A 44 -25.31 -19.86 1.54
C ALA A 44 -24.52 -20.82 2.45
N ASP A 45 -23.19 -20.94 2.29
CA ASP A 45 -22.35 -21.72 3.18
C ASP A 45 -22.44 -21.17 4.62
N PRO A 46 -22.81 -21.97 5.63
CA PRO A 46 -22.96 -21.50 7.02
C PRO A 46 -21.74 -20.77 7.58
N ALA A 47 -20.54 -21.07 7.08
CA ALA A 47 -19.30 -20.43 7.51
C ALA A 47 -19.19 -18.95 7.07
N VAL A 48 -19.95 -18.53 6.05
CA VAL A 48 -19.87 -17.16 5.48
C VAL A 48 -21.23 -16.50 5.30
N ALA A 49 -22.32 -17.22 5.57
CA ALA A 49 -23.69 -16.73 5.32
C ALA A 49 -24.13 -15.55 6.24
N ARG A 50 -23.36 -15.27 7.30
CA ARG A 50 -23.64 -14.15 8.22
C ARG A 50 -22.84 -12.90 7.89
N ALA A 51 -21.82 -13.02 7.05
CA ALA A 51 -20.99 -11.89 6.64
C ALA A 51 -21.76 -11.00 5.65
N HIS A 52 -21.35 -9.75 5.57
CA HIS A 52 -21.87 -8.76 4.64
C HIS A 52 -21.06 -8.82 3.33
N TRP A 53 -21.75 -9.09 2.21
CA TRP A 53 -21.12 -9.27 0.91
C TRP A 53 -21.53 -8.22 -0.10
N GLY A 54 -20.56 -7.62 -0.76
CA GLY A 54 -20.72 -6.70 -1.88
C GLY A 54 -19.94 -7.17 -3.10
N ILE A 55 -20.59 -7.23 -4.27
CA ILE A 55 -19.96 -7.71 -5.50
C ILE A 55 -20.38 -6.82 -6.66
N SER A 56 -19.40 -6.38 -7.45
CA SER A 56 -19.60 -5.73 -8.73
C SER A 56 -18.71 -6.40 -9.77
N VAL A 57 -19.30 -6.82 -10.90
CA VAL A 57 -18.58 -7.38 -12.06
C VAL A 57 -19.07 -6.66 -13.30
N VAL A 58 -18.12 -6.10 -14.06
CA VAL A 58 -18.43 -5.35 -15.28
C VAL A 58 -17.50 -5.75 -16.42
N THR A 59 -17.91 -5.47 -17.66
CA THR A 59 -17.01 -5.56 -18.84
C THR A 59 -15.97 -4.43 -18.79
N PRO A 60 -14.89 -4.48 -19.60
CA PRO A 60 -13.93 -3.36 -19.71
C PRO A 60 -14.54 -2.03 -20.15
N GLU A 61 -15.72 -2.07 -20.79
CA GLU A 61 -16.49 -0.87 -21.17
C GLU A 61 -17.39 -0.36 -20.04
N GLY A 62 -17.45 -1.06 -18.88
CA GLY A 62 -18.26 -0.69 -17.72
C GLY A 62 -19.71 -1.23 -17.78
N LYS A 63 -20.04 -2.19 -18.66
CA LYS A 63 -21.37 -2.80 -18.70
C LYS A 63 -21.50 -3.82 -17.58
N PRO A 64 -22.59 -3.77 -16.78
CA PRO A 64 -22.83 -4.74 -15.71
C PRO A 64 -22.91 -6.18 -16.23
N VAL A 65 -22.23 -7.09 -15.55
CA VAL A 65 -22.29 -8.55 -15.72
C VAL A 65 -22.98 -9.18 -14.53
N PHE A 66 -22.61 -8.78 -13.31
CA PHE A 66 -23.22 -9.22 -12.07
C PHE A 66 -23.09 -8.14 -11.00
N ALA A 67 -24.11 -7.99 -10.17
CA ALA A 67 -24.13 -7.07 -9.03
C ALA A 67 -24.86 -7.68 -7.83
N LEU A 68 -24.28 -7.50 -6.65
CA LEU A 68 -24.90 -7.80 -5.36
C LEU A 68 -24.46 -6.72 -4.36
N ASN A 69 -25.39 -5.97 -3.78
CA ASN A 69 -25.09 -4.88 -2.83
C ASN A 69 -24.00 -3.91 -3.33
N ASP A 70 -23.87 -3.76 -4.65
CA ASP A 70 -22.77 -3.05 -5.30
C ASP A 70 -22.76 -1.54 -5.04
N GLY A 71 -23.86 -0.98 -4.53
CA GLY A 71 -23.99 0.40 -4.08
C GLY A 71 -24.02 0.56 -2.55
N GLN A 72 -23.77 -0.48 -1.76
CA GLN A 72 -23.62 -0.38 -0.31
C GLN A 72 -22.16 -0.10 0.06
N LEU A 73 -21.96 0.61 1.16
CA LEU A 73 -20.63 0.95 1.67
C LEU A 73 -20.03 -0.22 2.46
N PHE A 74 -18.76 -0.49 2.24
CA PHE A 74 -17.96 -1.52 2.88
C PHE A 74 -16.61 -0.94 3.29
N GLU A 75 -16.06 -1.40 4.39
CA GLU A 75 -14.65 -1.21 4.69
C GLU A 75 -13.81 -1.93 3.62
N PRO A 76 -12.93 -1.20 2.92
CA PRO A 76 -12.15 -1.74 1.81
C PRO A 76 -10.87 -2.43 2.25
N ALA A 77 -10.41 -2.19 3.46
CA ALA A 77 -9.05 -2.47 3.87
C ALA A 77 -8.06 -1.98 2.80
N SER A 78 -6.98 -2.68 2.54
CA SER A 78 -5.96 -2.25 1.56
C SER A 78 -6.44 -2.09 0.10
N ASN A 79 -7.72 -2.29 -0.21
CA ASN A 79 -8.26 -1.86 -1.51
C ASN A 79 -8.32 -0.32 -1.65
N THR A 80 -8.25 0.44 -0.54
CA THR A 80 -8.02 1.90 -0.55
C THR A 80 -6.80 2.27 -1.39
N LYS A 81 -5.72 1.46 -1.35
CA LYS A 81 -4.51 1.70 -2.14
C LYS A 81 -4.72 1.75 -3.66
N LEU A 82 -5.79 1.13 -4.17
CA LEU A 82 -6.16 1.28 -5.59
C LEU A 82 -6.49 2.74 -5.92
N PHE A 83 -7.18 3.42 -5.02
CA PHE A 83 -7.66 4.79 -5.18
C PHE A 83 -6.52 5.79 -5.01
N THR A 84 -5.73 5.63 -3.95
CA THR A 84 -4.59 6.50 -3.64
C THR A 84 -3.49 6.40 -4.72
N THR A 85 -3.11 5.17 -5.13
CA THR A 85 -2.08 4.97 -6.16
C THR A 85 -2.56 5.45 -7.54
N ALA A 86 -3.82 5.18 -7.91
CA ALA A 86 -4.36 5.69 -9.19
C ALA A 86 -4.41 7.23 -9.22
N ALA A 87 -4.73 7.87 -8.10
CA ALA A 87 -4.68 9.32 -7.98
C ALA A 87 -3.24 9.83 -8.16
N LEU A 88 -2.24 9.19 -7.52
CA LEU A 88 -0.83 9.56 -7.67
C LEU A 88 -0.36 9.43 -9.12
N MET A 89 -0.63 8.30 -9.79
CA MET A 89 -0.30 8.06 -11.20
C MET A 89 -0.96 9.05 -12.15
N SER A 90 -2.10 9.64 -11.76
CA SER A 90 -2.77 10.67 -12.58
C SER A 90 -2.08 12.03 -12.51
N VAL A 91 -1.34 12.29 -11.43
CA VAL A 91 -0.63 13.55 -11.16
C VAL A 91 0.84 13.45 -11.52
N LEU A 92 1.56 12.41 -11.04
CA LEU A 92 3.00 12.28 -11.22
C LEU A 92 3.35 11.46 -12.46
N PRO A 93 4.31 11.94 -13.29
CA PRO A 93 4.94 11.10 -14.29
C PRO A 93 5.65 9.90 -13.66
N ALA A 94 5.57 8.73 -14.30
CA ALA A 94 6.16 7.48 -13.82
C ALA A 94 7.68 7.54 -13.52
N ASN A 95 8.39 8.45 -14.19
CA ASN A 95 9.83 8.66 -14.01
C ASN A 95 10.17 9.77 -12.99
N THR A 96 9.19 10.25 -12.23
CA THR A 96 9.43 11.24 -11.17
C THR A 96 10.34 10.64 -10.10
N THR A 97 11.31 11.42 -9.64
CA THR A 97 12.24 11.07 -8.56
C THR A 97 12.14 12.07 -7.43
N PHE A 98 12.57 11.66 -6.24
CA PHE A 98 12.62 12.49 -5.04
C PHE A 98 14.09 12.76 -4.68
N THR A 99 14.40 13.98 -4.23
CA THR A 99 15.74 14.33 -3.78
C THR A 99 15.73 14.67 -2.30
N THR A 100 16.23 13.75 -1.48
CA THR A 100 16.54 13.99 -0.07
C THR A 100 17.86 14.73 0.03
N THR A 101 17.93 15.78 0.82
CA THR A 101 19.12 16.64 0.94
C THR A 101 19.67 16.65 2.36
N VAL A 102 20.98 16.79 2.47
CA VAL A 102 21.65 17.15 3.72
C VAL A 102 22.43 18.44 3.50
N GLY A 103 22.28 19.41 4.40
CA GLY A 103 22.90 20.72 4.25
C GLY A 103 22.80 21.60 5.48
N SER A 104 23.19 22.86 5.34
CA SER A 104 23.19 23.84 6.43
C SER A 104 23.04 25.26 5.89
N LEU A 105 22.64 26.19 6.76
CA LEU A 105 22.69 27.64 6.49
C LEU A 105 24.09 28.24 6.63
N ALA A 106 25.08 27.46 7.08
CA ALA A 106 26.49 27.86 7.17
C ALA A 106 27.37 26.99 6.29
N GLN A 107 28.45 27.55 5.78
CA GLN A 107 29.52 26.78 5.13
C GLN A 107 30.57 26.33 6.17
N PRO A 108 31.24 25.18 5.96
CA PRO A 108 32.41 24.82 6.73
C PRO A 108 33.51 25.90 6.56
N ASP A 109 34.12 26.32 7.66
CA ASP A 109 35.25 27.23 7.62
C ASP A 109 36.53 26.52 7.14
N ALA A 110 37.64 27.25 7.03
CA ALA A 110 38.93 26.70 6.56
C ALA A 110 39.47 25.57 7.45
N GLN A 111 39.00 25.41 8.68
CA GLN A 111 39.33 24.34 9.62
C GLN A 111 38.35 23.18 9.53
N GLY A 112 37.29 23.30 8.74
CA GLY A 112 36.22 22.34 8.57
C GLY A 112 35.15 22.41 9.67
N VAL A 113 35.00 23.55 10.34
CA VAL A 113 33.96 23.75 11.36
C VAL A 113 32.71 24.33 10.70
N LEU A 114 31.61 23.59 10.80
CA LEU A 114 30.26 24.03 10.44
C LEU A 114 29.62 24.69 11.68
N LYS A 115 29.45 26.00 11.68
CA LYS A 115 28.84 26.75 12.79
C LYS A 115 27.33 26.83 12.59
N GLY A 116 26.62 25.87 13.15
CA GLY A 116 25.18 25.74 13.05
C GLY A 116 24.74 24.29 12.87
N ASN A 117 23.45 24.09 12.69
CA ASN A 117 22.85 22.77 12.55
C ASN A 117 23.14 22.16 11.16
N LEU A 118 23.29 20.84 11.12
CA LEU A 118 23.20 20.03 9.91
C LEU A 118 21.77 19.51 9.78
N LEU A 119 21.09 19.85 8.69
CA LEU A 119 19.71 19.44 8.42
C LEU A 119 19.69 18.31 7.39
N LEU A 120 18.95 17.24 7.69
CA LEU A 120 18.57 16.16 6.77
C LEU A 120 17.11 16.36 6.41
N THR A 121 16.83 16.79 5.18
CA THR A 121 15.48 17.22 4.76
C THR A 121 14.83 16.19 3.86
N GLY A 122 13.68 15.66 4.28
CA GLY A 122 12.84 14.74 3.54
C GLY A 122 11.78 15.43 2.69
N VAL A 123 11.34 14.76 1.63
CA VAL A 123 10.32 15.23 0.67
C VAL A 123 9.23 14.19 0.39
N GLY A 124 9.08 13.22 1.29
CA GLY A 124 8.16 12.10 1.06
C GLY A 124 8.72 11.05 0.11
N ASP A 125 10.03 10.83 0.11
CA ASP A 125 10.67 9.70 -0.57
C ASP A 125 10.47 8.41 0.26
N PRO A 126 9.66 7.43 -0.20
CA PRO A 126 9.47 6.18 0.54
C PRO A 126 10.63 5.20 0.37
N THR A 127 11.59 5.48 -0.53
CA THR A 127 12.56 4.50 -0.99
C THR A 127 13.88 4.49 -0.22
N LEU A 128 14.05 5.37 0.80
CA LEU A 128 15.23 5.41 1.68
C LEU A 128 15.28 4.18 2.61
N SER A 129 15.24 3.00 2.04
CA SER A 129 15.13 1.73 2.78
C SER A 129 16.09 0.68 2.22
N GLY A 130 16.14 -0.49 2.86
CA GLY A 130 16.87 -1.66 2.34
C GLY A 130 16.08 -2.48 1.32
N ARG A 131 15.05 -1.91 0.68
CA ARG A 131 14.33 -2.56 -0.42
C ARG A 131 15.14 -2.54 -1.70
N VAL A 132 14.91 -3.54 -2.55
CA VAL A 132 15.50 -3.61 -3.89
C VAL A 132 14.51 -3.03 -4.89
N TYR A 133 15.01 -2.14 -5.73
CA TYR A 133 14.28 -1.54 -6.85
C TYR A 133 14.99 -1.87 -8.17
N PRO A 134 14.28 -2.30 -9.22
CA PRO A 134 12.86 -2.67 -9.26
C PRO A 134 12.49 -3.81 -8.31
N TYR A 135 11.19 -3.94 -7.99
CA TYR A 135 10.66 -4.98 -7.09
C TYR A 135 11.20 -6.40 -7.41
N ASP A 136 11.81 -7.05 -6.44
CA ASP A 136 12.50 -8.33 -6.59
C ASP A 136 11.65 -9.56 -6.18
N GLY A 137 10.37 -9.36 -5.91
CA GLY A 137 9.45 -10.42 -5.47
C GLY A 137 9.44 -10.68 -3.96
N LYS A 138 10.15 -9.87 -3.17
CA LYS A 138 10.24 -10.04 -1.72
C LYS A 138 9.40 -9.02 -0.95
N THR A 139 8.88 -9.44 0.18
CA THR A 139 8.12 -8.57 1.08
C THR A 139 9.05 -7.78 1.99
N GLU A 140 10.07 -8.44 2.53
CA GLU A 140 11.02 -7.80 3.44
C GLU A 140 12.15 -7.07 2.71
N ARG A 141 12.76 -6.13 3.41
CA ARG A 141 13.96 -5.41 3.00
C ARG A 141 15.17 -6.33 3.11
N THR A 142 15.93 -6.48 2.04
CA THR A 142 17.01 -7.49 1.94
C THR A 142 18.41 -6.92 1.82
N THR A 143 18.53 -5.58 1.67
CA THR A 143 19.83 -4.89 1.63
C THR A 143 20.07 -4.09 2.91
N ALA A 144 21.19 -3.36 2.98
CA ALA A 144 21.53 -2.54 4.13
C ALA A 144 20.46 -1.45 4.36
N PRO A 145 19.82 -1.39 5.54
CA PRO A 145 18.64 -0.57 5.77
C PRO A 145 18.90 0.94 5.71
N LEU A 146 20.12 1.38 5.94
CA LEU A 146 20.50 2.80 6.00
C LEU A 146 21.54 3.19 4.94
N GLN A 147 21.65 2.44 3.85
CA GLN A 147 22.68 2.67 2.81
C GLN A 147 22.61 4.10 2.23
N ALA A 148 21.42 4.66 2.03
CA ALA A 148 21.26 6.03 1.55
C ALA A 148 21.82 7.06 2.53
N LEU A 149 21.57 6.89 3.84
CA LEU A 149 22.13 7.76 4.88
C LEU A 149 23.66 7.63 5.00
N GLU A 150 24.21 6.42 4.83
CA GLU A 150 25.65 6.21 4.75
C GLU A 150 26.29 7.05 3.62
N GLY A 151 25.68 7.01 2.42
CA GLY A 151 26.11 7.81 1.28
C GLY A 151 26.01 9.32 1.54
N LEU A 152 25.00 9.78 2.25
CA LEU A 152 24.85 11.19 2.66
C LEU A 152 25.95 11.58 3.67
N ALA A 153 26.24 10.73 4.66
CA ALA A 153 27.32 10.97 5.63
C ALA A 153 28.69 11.08 4.93
N ASP A 154 28.96 10.22 3.94
CA ASP A 154 30.19 10.28 3.14
C ASP A 154 30.32 11.59 2.36
N GLN A 155 29.21 12.09 1.78
CA GLN A 155 29.18 13.38 1.06
C GLN A 155 29.41 14.56 2.01
N VAL A 156 28.84 14.55 3.22
CA VAL A 156 29.09 15.58 4.24
C VAL A 156 30.58 15.63 4.58
N MET A 157 31.23 14.49 4.78
CA MET A 157 32.68 14.46 5.00
C MET A 157 33.48 14.96 3.80
N ALA A 158 33.10 14.55 2.59
CA ALA A 158 33.78 14.96 1.36
C ALA A 158 33.68 16.48 1.12
N SER A 159 32.65 17.16 1.68
CA SER A 159 32.52 18.62 1.66
C SER A 159 33.50 19.35 2.59
N GLY A 160 34.32 18.61 3.35
CA GLY A 160 35.35 19.16 4.24
C GLY A 160 34.88 19.38 5.69
N VAL A 161 33.66 18.96 6.06
CA VAL A 161 33.16 19.04 7.44
C VAL A 161 33.95 18.09 8.34
N LYS A 162 34.53 18.65 9.42
CA LYS A 162 35.22 17.91 10.49
C LYS A 162 34.55 18.09 11.84
N THR A 163 33.88 19.22 12.03
CA THR A 163 33.16 19.54 13.26
C THR A 163 31.83 20.19 12.88
N ILE A 164 30.74 19.73 13.48
CA ILE A 164 29.43 20.38 13.47
C ILE A 164 29.24 21.00 14.85
N ASP A 165 29.34 22.33 14.91
CA ASP A 165 29.08 23.12 16.13
C ASP A 165 27.59 23.46 16.20
N GLY A 166 26.79 22.45 16.41
CA GLY A 166 25.34 22.47 16.40
C GLY A 166 24.73 21.07 16.46
N ASP A 167 23.45 21.00 16.21
CA ASP A 167 22.66 19.75 16.19
C ASP A 167 22.64 19.10 14.80
N VAL A 168 22.34 17.80 14.74
CA VAL A 168 21.90 17.11 13.53
C VAL A 168 20.38 17.04 13.58
N VAL A 169 19.70 17.61 12.60
CA VAL A 169 18.24 17.79 12.61
C VAL A 169 17.62 17.03 11.44
N GLY A 170 16.68 16.12 11.73
CA GLY A 170 15.80 15.54 10.74
C GLY A 170 14.63 16.48 10.49
N ASP A 171 14.48 16.91 9.26
CA ASP A 171 13.44 17.88 8.86
C ASP A 171 12.42 17.18 7.96
N ASP A 172 11.22 16.96 8.49
CA ASP A 172 10.06 16.42 7.80
C ASP A 172 8.93 17.46 7.61
N SER A 173 9.23 18.71 7.81
CA SER A 173 8.27 19.82 7.73
C SER A 173 7.60 20.01 6.35
N TRP A 174 8.02 19.22 5.35
CA TRP A 174 7.38 19.14 4.04
C TRP A 174 5.92 18.69 4.13
N PHE A 175 5.62 17.76 5.05
CA PHE A 175 4.26 17.38 5.42
C PHE A 175 3.83 18.05 6.74
N ALA A 176 2.54 18.05 7.02
CA ALA A 176 2.04 18.28 8.37
C ALA A 176 2.41 17.10 9.26
N ASP A 177 2.71 17.33 10.55
CA ASP A 177 2.98 16.26 11.53
C ASP A 177 1.68 15.56 11.93
N GLU A 178 1.15 14.77 10.98
CA GLU A 178 -0.01 13.90 11.13
C GLU A 178 0.45 12.46 10.87
N ARG A 179 1.04 11.86 11.89
CA ARG A 179 1.77 10.59 11.78
C ARG A 179 0.89 9.40 11.44
N TYR A 180 -0.37 9.42 11.89
CA TYR A 180 -1.29 8.29 11.83
C TYR A 180 -2.58 8.70 11.12
N GLY A 181 -3.18 7.77 10.38
CA GLY A 181 -4.51 7.95 9.82
C GLY A 181 -5.61 8.06 10.89
N GLY A 182 -6.74 8.65 10.53
CA GLY A 182 -7.89 8.70 11.43
C GLY A 182 -8.40 7.30 11.79
N ASP A 183 -8.79 7.12 13.04
CA ASP A 183 -9.37 5.88 13.57
C ASP A 183 -8.49 4.61 13.50
N TRP A 184 -7.17 4.75 13.32
CA TRP A 184 -6.26 3.61 13.42
C TRP A 184 -6.33 2.99 14.82
N ALA A 185 -6.32 1.66 14.91
CA ALA A 185 -6.31 0.97 16.19
C ALA A 185 -4.99 1.24 16.93
N TRP A 186 -5.10 1.59 18.21
CA TRP A 186 -3.94 1.98 19.03
C TRP A 186 -2.88 0.87 19.16
N ASP A 187 -3.29 -0.39 19.05
CA ASP A 187 -2.43 -1.58 19.12
C ASP A 187 -1.71 -1.89 17.81
N ASP A 188 -2.10 -1.28 16.69
CA ASP A 188 -1.36 -1.34 15.43
C ASP A 188 -0.13 -0.41 15.43
N LEU A 189 -0.17 0.69 16.20
CA LEU A 189 0.81 1.78 16.11
C LEU A 189 2.24 1.42 16.57
N GLN A 190 2.43 0.27 17.18
CA GLN A 190 3.78 -0.22 17.51
C GLN A 190 4.37 -1.15 16.44
N TRP A 191 3.59 -1.58 15.45
CA TRP A 191 3.98 -2.55 14.43
C TRP A 191 4.23 -1.89 13.06
N ASP A 192 4.80 -2.63 12.14
CA ASP A 192 5.13 -2.14 10.80
C ASP A 192 3.90 -1.75 9.97
N ASP A 193 2.76 -2.40 10.17
CA ASP A 193 1.51 -2.04 9.50
C ASP A 193 1.01 -0.64 9.90
N GLY A 194 1.25 -0.21 11.15
CA GLY A 194 0.90 1.11 11.69
C GLY A 194 2.10 2.05 11.78
N ALA A 195 3.14 1.88 10.96
CA ALA A 195 4.30 2.75 10.97
C ALA A 195 3.91 4.21 10.65
N PRO A 196 4.42 5.19 11.44
CA PRO A 196 4.04 6.60 11.29
C PRO A 196 4.52 7.18 9.97
N ALA A 197 3.66 7.93 9.28
CA ALA A 197 4.02 8.64 8.07
C ALA A 197 4.85 9.88 8.39
N SER A 198 5.88 10.13 7.58
CA SER A 198 6.77 11.29 7.68
C SER A 198 7.29 11.66 6.30
N ALA A 199 7.56 12.95 6.06
CA ALA A 199 8.24 13.36 4.84
C ALA A 199 9.71 12.91 4.80
N LEU A 200 10.28 12.55 5.96
CA LEU A 200 11.61 11.94 6.10
C LEU A 200 11.45 10.49 6.56
N THR A 201 11.28 9.60 5.61
CA THR A 201 11.12 8.16 5.84
C THR A 201 12.45 7.44 5.67
N VAL A 202 12.79 6.55 6.61
CA VAL A 202 13.97 5.68 6.51
C VAL A 202 13.61 4.26 6.93
N ASN A 203 14.08 3.26 6.15
CA ASN A 203 13.84 1.83 6.39
C ASN A 203 12.35 1.50 6.61
N ASP A 204 11.44 2.12 5.82
CA ASP A 204 9.98 2.05 5.96
C ASP A 204 9.49 2.42 7.38
N ASN A 205 10.21 3.29 8.07
CA ASN A 205 9.96 3.74 9.45
C ASN A 205 9.81 2.58 10.45
N VAL A 206 10.61 1.51 10.27
CA VAL A 206 10.65 0.37 11.19
C VAL A 206 12.07 0.00 11.57
N VAL A 207 12.19 -0.69 12.70
CA VAL A 207 13.39 -1.42 13.12
C VAL A 207 13.04 -2.88 13.34
N TYR A 208 13.89 -3.79 12.89
CA TYR A 208 13.73 -5.21 13.23
C TYR A 208 14.31 -5.51 14.61
N LEU A 209 13.54 -6.26 15.38
CA LEU A 209 13.95 -6.85 16.65
C LEU A 209 14.32 -8.31 16.40
N ASN A 210 15.60 -8.63 16.49
CA ASN A 210 16.10 -9.99 16.35
C ASN A 210 16.41 -10.56 17.74
N VAL A 211 15.67 -11.56 18.17
CA VAL A 211 15.85 -12.20 19.47
C VAL A 211 16.47 -13.57 19.30
N THR A 212 17.65 -13.76 19.86
CA THR A 212 18.31 -15.06 19.96
C THR A 212 18.14 -15.60 21.36
N PRO A 213 17.67 -16.85 21.53
CA PRO A 213 17.48 -17.44 22.86
C PRO A 213 18.80 -17.48 23.64
N GLY A 214 18.73 -17.13 24.92
CA GLY A 214 19.84 -17.33 25.86
C GLY A 214 19.99 -18.80 26.27
N VAL A 215 20.99 -19.08 27.10
CA VAL A 215 21.06 -20.37 27.83
C VAL A 215 19.95 -20.42 28.88
N ALA A 216 19.61 -21.62 29.36
CA ALA A 216 18.54 -21.80 30.34
C ALA A 216 18.62 -20.78 31.48
N GLN A 217 17.52 -20.06 31.76
CA GLN A 217 17.35 -19.02 32.77
C GLN A 217 18.12 -17.70 32.54
N ALA A 218 18.95 -17.59 31.50
CA ALA A 218 19.52 -16.30 31.10
C ALA A 218 18.52 -15.52 30.20
N PRO A 219 18.52 -14.18 30.25
CA PRO A 219 17.78 -13.38 29.30
C PRO A 219 18.17 -13.68 27.86
N ALA A 220 17.23 -13.63 26.94
CA ALA A 220 17.51 -13.72 25.51
C ALA A 220 18.40 -12.54 25.06
N VAL A 221 19.21 -12.77 24.03
CA VAL A 221 20.02 -11.71 23.40
C VAL A 221 19.17 -11.02 22.35
N VAL A 222 19.16 -9.69 22.38
CA VAL A 222 18.36 -8.86 21.47
C VAL A 222 19.29 -8.00 20.64
N ALA A 223 19.09 -8.00 19.32
CA ALA A 223 19.79 -7.12 18.38
C ALA A 223 18.77 -6.33 17.57
N TRP A 224 19.05 -5.05 17.38
CA TRP A 224 18.30 -4.15 16.50
C TRP A 224 18.88 -4.16 15.07
N ASN A 225 18.02 -4.05 14.09
CA ASN A 225 18.44 -3.83 12.70
C ASN A 225 17.52 -2.79 12.02
N PRO A 226 18.02 -1.58 11.70
CA PRO A 226 19.40 -1.11 11.95
C PRO A 226 19.70 -0.88 13.43
N ASP A 227 20.99 -1.00 13.79
CA ASP A 227 21.48 -0.75 15.17
C ASP A 227 21.74 0.76 15.36
N VAL A 228 20.68 1.46 15.77
CA VAL A 228 20.70 2.90 16.08
C VAL A 228 20.34 3.08 17.55
N PRO A 229 21.05 3.92 18.33
CA PRO A 229 20.80 4.12 19.76
C PRO A 229 19.56 5.00 19.99
N TYR A 230 18.41 4.50 19.55
CA TYR A 230 17.13 5.22 19.61
C TYR A 230 16.19 4.67 20.68
N TYR A 231 16.11 3.34 20.80
CA TYR A 231 15.26 2.68 21.81
C TYR A 231 16.04 2.22 23.03
N THR A 232 15.40 2.34 24.20
CA THR A 232 15.84 1.70 25.44
C THR A 232 15.10 0.37 25.59
N LEU A 233 15.83 -0.70 25.91
CA LEU A 233 15.29 -2.05 26.02
C LEU A 233 15.15 -2.48 27.47
N ASN A 234 13.94 -2.89 27.87
CA ASN A 234 13.68 -3.62 29.11
C ASN A 234 13.39 -5.09 28.76
N ASN A 235 14.40 -5.94 28.83
CA ASN A 235 14.35 -7.32 28.36
C ASN A 235 14.23 -8.31 29.52
N ALA A 236 13.08 -8.98 29.60
CA ALA A 236 12.79 -10.09 30.50
C ALA A 236 12.43 -11.39 29.75
N LEU A 237 12.75 -11.50 28.44
CA LEU A 237 12.54 -12.72 27.67
C LEU A 237 13.49 -13.83 28.10
N THR A 238 12.97 -15.06 28.20
CA THR A 238 13.74 -16.27 28.54
C THR A 238 13.55 -17.35 27.48
N LEU A 239 14.37 -18.40 27.53
CA LEU A 239 14.17 -19.60 26.71
C LEU A 239 13.05 -20.48 27.32
N ALA A 240 12.04 -20.83 26.52
CA ALA A 240 11.01 -21.77 26.91
C ALA A 240 11.61 -23.18 27.14
N PRO A 241 11.11 -23.95 28.14
CA PRO A 241 11.51 -25.33 28.32
C PRO A 241 11.23 -26.17 27.06
N ALA A 242 12.11 -27.11 26.75
CA ALA A 242 11.96 -27.95 25.57
C ALA A 242 10.60 -28.69 25.54
N GLY A 243 9.89 -28.60 24.40
CA GLY A 243 8.57 -29.22 24.21
C GLY A 243 7.39 -28.45 24.83
N GLN A 244 7.62 -27.30 25.43
CA GLN A 244 6.55 -26.41 25.90
C GLN A 244 6.25 -25.30 24.87
N ALA A 245 5.00 -24.85 24.86
CA ALA A 245 4.62 -23.66 24.09
C ALA A 245 5.33 -22.43 24.65
N ALA A 246 5.82 -21.57 23.77
CA ALA A 246 6.42 -20.31 24.13
C ALA A 246 5.40 -19.18 23.85
N HIS A 247 5.29 -18.26 24.82
CA HIS A 247 4.50 -17.06 24.69
C HIS A 247 5.39 -15.87 25.03
N SER A 248 5.61 -14.99 24.07
CA SER A 248 6.37 -13.75 24.23
C SER A 248 5.45 -12.55 24.02
N GLY A 249 5.78 -11.46 24.66
CA GLY A 249 5.12 -10.17 24.46
C GLY A 249 6.13 -9.08 24.20
N ILE A 250 5.76 -8.16 23.31
CA ILE A 250 6.44 -6.90 23.05
C ILE A 250 5.44 -5.79 23.38
N ASP A 251 5.89 -4.79 24.12
CA ASP A 251 5.04 -3.69 24.55
C ASP A 251 5.83 -2.38 24.51
N ARG A 252 5.25 -1.38 23.87
CA ARG A 252 5.77 -0.01 23.81
C ARG A 252 4.59 0.95 23.95
N ALA A 253 4.56 1.73 25.03
CA ALA A 253 3.56 2.77 25.19
C ALA A 253 3.71 3.84 24.09
N LEU A 254 2.61 4.43 23.65
CA LEU A 254 2.61 5.54 22.70
C LEU A 254 3.47 6.71 23.20
N GLY A 255 4.28 7.30 22.33
CA GLY A 255 5.23 8.35 22.67
C GLY A 255 6.46 7.87 23.44
N SER A 256 6.61 6.56 23.70
CA SER A 256 7.72 6.01 24.47
C SER A 256 8.82 5.47 23.57
N LYS A 257 10.06 5.70 23.99
CA LYS A 257 11.26 5.04 23.44
C LYS A 257 11.70 3.81 24.25
N THR A 258 10.91 3.36 25.22
CA THR A 258 11.21 2.16 25.99
C THR A 258 10.39 1.00 25.46
N VAL A 259 11.07 -0.02 24.96
CA VAL A 259 10.48 -1.29 24.51
C VAL A 259 10.65 -2.33 25.61
N ARG A 260 9.56 -2.94 26.03
CA ARG A 260 9.52 -3.98 27.04
C ARG A 260 9.28 -5.34 26.37
N LEU A 261 10.15 -6.30 26.67
CA LEU A 261 10.05 -7.68 26.21
C LEU A 261 9.85 -8.60 27.42
N PHE A 262 8.91 -9.53 27.32
CA PHE A 262 8.58 -10.43 28.44
C PHE A 262 8.08 -11.80 27.96
N GLY A 263 8.09 -12.78 28.87
CA GLY A 263 7.66 -14.15 28.57
C GLY A 263 8.82 -15.04 28.11
N ALA A 264 8.56 -15.90 27.13
CA ALA A 264 9.54 -16.86 26.66
C ALA A 264 9.50 -17.02 25.13
N VAL A 265 10.67 -17.28 24.54
CA VAL A 265 10.83 -17.62 23.11
C VAL A 265 11.24 -19.09 22.94
N THR A 266 10.92 -19.68 21.80
CA THR A 266 11.40 -21.02 21.42
C THR A 266 12.90 -20.99 21.09
N ALA A 267 13.49 -22.17 20.85
CA ALA A 267 14.89 -22.27 20.38
C ALA A 267 15.13 -21.55 19.04
N ASN A 268 14.09 -21.24 18.26
CA ASN A 268 14.20 -20.51 16.99
C ASN A 268 14.33 -18.99 17.19
N GLY A 269 14.11 -18.50 18.42
CA GLY A 269 14.10 -17.05 18.69
C GLY A 269 12.83 -16.35 18.17
N MET A 270 12.96 -15.06 17.87
CA MET A 270 11.88 -14.20 17.39
C MET A 270 12.46 -13.15 16.44
N HIS A 271 11.70 -12.78 15.43
CA HIS A 271 12.02 -11.72 14.48
C HIS A 271 10.74 -10.92 14.22
N ASP A 272 10.72 -9.65 14.64
CA ASP A 272 9.56 -8.77 14.53
C ASP A 272 9.98 -7.38 14.06
N ALA A 273 9.10 -6.69 13.33
CA ALA A 273 9.27 -5.33 12.86
C ALA A 273 8.48 -4.37 13.77
N LEU A 274 9.16 -3.43 14.39
CA LEU A 274 8.57 -2.40 15.24
C LEU A 274 8.61 -1.05 14.54
N ALA A 275 7.49 -0.34 14.57
CA ALA A 275 7.39 1.03 14.09
C ALA A 275 8.32 1.96 14.87
N ILE A 276 8.98 2.87 14.14
CA ILE A 276 9.79 3.95 14.72
C ILE A 276 8.83 5.03 15.21
N GLU A 277 8.99 5.47 16.47
CA GLU A 277 8.09 6.46 17.08
C GLU A 277 8.14 7.83 16.42
N ASP A 278 9.35 8.28 16.07
CA ASP A 278 9.61 9.55 15.40
C ASP A 278 10.64 9.31 14.29
N PRO A 279 10.20 9.18 13.02
CA PRO A 279 11.09 8.87 11.90
C PRO A 279 12.15 9.95 11.66
N ALA A 280 11.80 11.22 11.79
CA ALA A 280 12.73 12.32 11.54
C ALA A 280 13.84 12.36 12.62
N GLU A 281 13.49 12.17 13.89
CA GLU A 281 14.48 12.07 14.97
C GLU A 281 15.34 10.81 14.85
N PHE A 282 14.74 9.69 14.43
CA PHE A 282 15.49 8.46 14.18
C PHE A 282 16.52 8.65 13.06
N ALA A 283 16.11 9.24 11.94
CA ALA A 283 17.01 9.52 10.82
C ALA A 283 18.17 10.45 11.22
N ALA A 284 17.89 11.50 12.00
CA ALA A 284 18.90 12.39 12.57
C ALA A 284 19.85 11.66 13.51
N THR A 285 19.33 10.76 14.36
CA THR A 285 20.14 9.94 15.28
C THR A 285 21.07 9.00 14.52
N ALA A 286 20.54 8.34 13.47
CA ALA A 286 21.32 7.47 12.60
C ALA A 286 22.43 8.25 11.87
N LEU A 287 22.10 9.38 11.25
CA LEU A 287 23.08 10.20 10.54
C LEU A 287 24.17 10.73 11.50
N ARG A 288 23.77 11.19 12.70
CA ARG A 288 24.74 11.62 13.70
C ARG A 288 25.68 10.48 14.12
N GLN A 289 25.17 9.28 14.36
CA GLN A 289 25.97 8.09 14.67
C GLN A 289 27.00 7.80 13.54
N MET A 290 26.55 7.86 12.28
CA MET A 290 27.41 7.62 11.11
C MET A 290 28.53 8.68 11.00
N LEU A 291 28.22 9.94 11.23
CA LEU A 291 29.21 11.03 11.22
C LEU A 291 30.24 10.89 12.32
N LEU A 292 29.80 10.56 13.57
CA LEU A 292 30.70 10.27 14.68
C LEU A 292 31.63 9.08 14.39
N ALA A 293 31.09 8.00 13.80
CA ALA A 293 31.87 6.82 13.42
C ALA A 293 32.95 7.13 12.35
N ARG A 294 32.72 8.16 11.54
CA ARG A 294 33.65 8.69 10.52
C ARG A 294 34.63 9.73 11.07
N GLY A 295 34.59 10.02 12.37
CA GLY A 295 35.49 10.96 13.03
C GLY A 295 35.05 12.43 12.95
N VAL A 296 33.83 12.72 12.50
CA VAL A 296 33.26 14.07 12.61
C VAL A 296 32.86 14.33 14.05
N THR A 297 33.28 15.47 14.62
CA THR A 297 32.80 15.90 15.94
C THR A 297 31.45 16.58 15.83
N VAL A 298 30.47 16.20 16.63
CA VAL A 298 29.16 16.84 16.73
C VAL A 298 28.96 17.33 18.16
N THR A 299 28.91 18.65 18.38
CA THR A 299 28.80 19.25 19.73
C THR A 299 27.37 19.15 20.29
N GLY A 300 26.39 19.15 19.39
CA GLY A 300 24.98 19.05 19.74
C GLY A 300 24.43 17.61 19.73
N THR A 301 23.10 17.54 19.66
CA THR A 301 22.33 16.29 19.72
C THR A 301 21.62 16.03 18.38
N ALA A 302 20.95 14.87 18.28
CA ALA A 302 19.98 14.62 17.21
C ALA A 302 18.61 15.19 17.64
N LYS A 303 17.90 15.81 16.68
CA LYS A 303 16.57 16.41 16.89
C LYS A 303 15.71 16.24 15.65
N ALA A 304 14.39 16.41 15.80
CA ALA A 304 13.46 16.53 14.69
C ALA A 304 12.99 18.00 14.52
N ASN A 305 12.62 18.37 13.30
CA ASN A 305 11.91 19.59 12.96
C ASN A 305 10.62 19.22 12.24
N HIS A 306 9.48 19.37 12.93
CA HIS A 306 8.15 19.09 12.42
C HIS A 306 7.40 20.36 12.09
N ARG A 307 6.49 20.29 11.11
CA ARG A 307 5.51 21.34 10.83
C ARG A 307 4.17 20.93 11.43
N MET A 308 3.83 21.54 12.57
CA MET A 308 2.52 21.29 13.19
C MET A 308 1.39 21.81 12.31
N SER A 309 0.29 21.07 12.23
CA SER A 309 -0.93 21.55 11.61
C SER A 309 -1.45 22.76 12.36
N VAL A 310 -1.87 23.78 11.62
CA VAL A 310 -2.55 24.97 12.15
C VAL A 310 -4.00 25.04 11.67
N ASP A 311 -4.45 24.01 11.00
CA ASP A 311 -5.81 23.91 10.47
C ASP A 311 -6.82 23.76 11.61
N THR A 312 -7.93 24.50 11.50
CA THR A 312 -9.03 24.52 12.47
C THR A 312 -10.34 24.03 11.85
N GLU A 313 -10.34 23.71 10.55
CA GLU A 313 -11.51 23.17 9.87
C GLU A 313 -11.75 21.69 10.28
N GLY A 314 -13.01 21.27 10.27
CA GLY A 314 -13.34 19.87 10.46
C GLY A 314 -12.99 19.05 9.21
N TYR A 315 -12.45 17.83 9.40
CA TYR A 315 -12.09 16.92 8.31
C TYR A 315 -13.20 16.80 7.23
N GLY A 316 -14.45 16.63 7.64
CA GLY A 316 -15.59 16.48 6.72
C GLY A 316 -15.91 17.74 5.91
N GLU A 317 -15.55 18.92 6.40
CA GLU A 317 -15.70 20.20 5.67
C GLU A 317 -14.56 20.35 4.66
N GLU A 318 -13.35 20.10 5.09
CA GLU A 318 -12.12 20.26 4.31
C GLU A 318 -12.08 19.28 3.11
N VAL A 319 -12.34 18.00 3.33
CA VAL A 319 -12.28 16.96 2.29
C VAL A 319 -13.28 17.18 1.14
N HIS A 320 -14.34 17.95 1.37
CA HIS A 320 -15.34 18.27 0.35
C HIS A 320 -15.03 19.54 -0.45
N GLN A 321 -14.01 20.31 -0.06
CA GLN A 321 -13.62 21.50 -0.82
C GLN A 321 -13.06 21.11 -2.19
N PRO A 322 -13.46 21.78 -3.28
CA PRO A 322 -12.98 21.45 -4.62
C PRO A 322 -11.50 21.83 -4.78
N VAL A 323 -10.77 21.04 -5.56
CA VAL A 323 -9.40 21.32 -5.98
C VAL A 323 -9.28 21.13 -7.49
N VAL A 324 -8.42 21.94 -8.14
CA VAL A 324 -8.14 21.80 -9.57
C VAL A 324 -6.83 21.02 -9.72
N LEU A 325 -6.95 19.76 -10.14
CA LEU A 325 -5.79 18.90 -10.34
C LEU A 325 -4.97 19.37 -11.54
N GLN A 326 -3.67 19.52 -11.33
CA GLN A 326 -2.71 19.89 -12.36
C GLN A 326 -1.69 18.76 -12.52
N PRO A 327 -1.54 18.18 -13.73
CA PRO A 327 -0.47 17.22 -13.97
C PRO A 327 0.89 17.83 -13.65
N PHE A 328 1.68 17.14 -12.84
CA PHE A 328 3.01 17.60 -12.45
C PHE A 328 3.96 17.52 -13.65
N THR A 329 4.70 18.56 -13.88
CA THR A 329 5.62 18.65 -15.04
C THR A 329 7.09 18.44 -14.66
N LEU A 330 7.40 18.50 -13.36
CA LEU A 330 8.77 18.33 -12.87
C LEU A 330 9.13 16.84 -12.77
N ALA A 331 10.30 16.49 -13.28
CA ALA A 331 10.82 15.11 -13.18
C ALA A 331 11.46 14.82 -11.81
N THR A 332 11.63 15.83 -10.95
CA THR A 332 12.28 15.70 -9.64
C THR A 332 11.59 16.56 -8.61
N ILE A 333 11.27 15.99 -7.47
CA ILE A 333 10.71 16.69 -6.30
C ILE A 333 11.86 16.91 -5.31
N THR A 334 12.08 18.16 -4.95
CA THR A 334 13.13 18.57 -4.01
C THR A 334 12.54 19.60 -3.04
N ALA A 335 12.73 19.39 -1.74
CA ALA A 335 12.48 20.42 -0.74
C ALA A 335 13.78 21.13 -0.37
N GLN A 336 13.65 22.42 -0.08
CA GLN A 336 14.66 23.21 0.61
C GLN A 336 13.99 23.80 1.87
N PRO A 337 14.74 24.02 2.95
CA PRO A 337 14.23 24.74 4.11
C PRO A 337 13.59 26.07 3.70
N ALA A 338 12.58 26.51 4.44
CA ALA A 338 11.82 27.72 4.16
C ALA A 338 12.72 28.98 4.02
N ASP A 339 13.86 29.00 4.70
CA ASP A 339 14.89 30.05 4.64
C ASP A 339 16.00 29.69 3.65
N ALA A 340 15.64 29.42 2.40
CA ALA A 340 16.60 29.01 1.36
C ALA A 340 17.73 30.01 1.08
N ALA A 341 17.60 31.26 1.52
CA ALA A 341 18.69 32.27 1.46
C ALA A 341 19.86 31.85 2.36
N GLY A 342 21.00 31.47 1.76
CA GLY A 342 22.17 30.99 2.47
C GLY A 342 22.25 29.47 2.65
N TRP A 343 21.31 28.71 2.09
CA TRP A 343 21.38 27.25 2.13
C TRP A 343 22.57 26.69 1.34
N HIS A 344 23.29 25.79 1.96
CA HIS A 344 24.42 25.07 1.38
C HIS A 344 24.18 23.58 1.43
N THR A 345 23.93 22.97 0.27
CA THR A 345 23.78 21.51 0.14
C THR A 345 25.17 20.86 0.27
N LEU A 346 25.29 19.92 1.22
CA LEU A 346 26.49 19.16 1.51
C LEU A 346 26.40 17.71 0.99
N GLY A 347 25.18 17.25 0.70
CA GLY A 347 24.95 15.94 0.08
C GLY A 347 23.52 15.81 -0.40
N THR A 348 23.33 14.90 -1.37
CA THR A 348 22.03 14.58 -1.96
C THR A 348 21.89 13.08 -2.19
N HIS A 349 20.67 12.59 -2.03
CA HIS A 349 20.27 11.25 -2.46
C HIS A 349 19.06 11.39 -3.40
N VAL A 350 19.11 10.72 -4.54
CA VAL A 350 18.01 10.70 -5.51
C VAL A 350 17.38 9.31 -5.51
N SER A 351 16.08 9.26 -5.36
CA SER A 351 15.31 8.02 -5.33
C SER A 351 15.33 7.28 -6.69
N PRO A 352 14.99 5.99 -6.72
CA PRO A 352 14.43 5.36 -7.92
C PRO A 352 13.21 6.13 -8.45
N PRO A 353 12.78 5.88 -9.71
CA PRO A 353 11.52 6.41 -10.23
C PRO A 353 10.33 5.99 -9.37
N VAL A 354 9.35 6.89 -9.18
CA VAL A 354 8.14 6.62 -8.38
C VAL A 354 7.39 5.37 -8.83
N ALA A 355 7.39 5.06 -10.13
CA ALA A 355 6.77 3.86 -10.68
C ALA A 355 7.31 2.55 -10.08
N GLU A 356 8.57 2.50 -9.69
CA GLU A 356 9.15 1.31 -9.05
C GLU A 356 8.63 1.13 -7.63
N ASP A 357 8.34 2.23 -6.93
CA ASP A 357 7.74 2.21 -5.61
C ASP A 357 6.23 1.93 -5.64
N GLU A 358 5.51 2.43 -6.65
CA GLU A 358 4.11 2.10 -6.90
C GLU A 358 3.92 0.58 -7.04
N THR A 359 4.85 -0.08 -7.75
CA THR A 359 4.89 -1.56 -7.84
C THR A 359 5.03 -2.19 -6.46
N VAL A 360 5.97 -1.74 -5.63
CA VAL A 360 6.13 -2.25 -4.26
C VAL A 360 4.85 -2.04 -3.45
N THR A 361 4.31 -0.82 -3.47
CA THR A 361 3.11 -0.44 -2.71
C THR A 361 1.93 -1.36 -2.99
N LEU A 362 1.68 -1.69 -4.25
CA LEU A 362 0.55 -2.53 -4.64
C LEU A 362 0.85 -4.03 -4.46
N LYS A 363 2.05 -4.51 -4.84
CA LYS A 363 2.44 -5.95 -4.77
C LYS A 363 2.45 -6.48 -3.35
N ILE A 364 3.10 -5.76 -2.42
CA ILE A 364 3.22 -6.21 -1.03
C ILE A 364 2.21 -5.55 -0.09
N SER A 365 1.38 -4.64 -0.62
CA SER A 365 0.37 -3.91 0.16
C SER A 365 0.96 -2.99 1.23
N GLN A 366 2.03 -2.23 0.88
CA GLN A 366 2.75 -1.39 1.84
C GLN A 366 1.89 -0.21 2.30
N ASN A 367 1.59 -0.15 3.61
CA ASN A 367 0.72 0.88 4.19
C ASN A 367 1.41 2.25 4.18
N LEU A 368 2.61 2.33 4.76
CA LEU A 368 3.35 3.58 4.90
C LEU A 368 3.53 4.31 3.56
N HIS A 369 3.84 3.58 2.48
CA HIS A 369 4.05 4.21 1.18
C HIS A 369 2.75 4.82 0.65
N ALA A 370 1.61 4.15 0.82
CA ALA A 370 0.31 4.69 0.45
C ALA A 370 -0.08 5.93 1.30
N GLU A 371 0.30 5.95 2.58
CA GLU A 371 0.16 7.11 3.44
C GLU A 371 1.01 8.30 2.98
N ILE A 372 2.22 8.03 2.54
CA ILE A 372 3.10 9.04 1.94
C ILE A 372 2.48 9.58 0.65
N TYR A 373 1.92 8.71 -0.20
CA TYR A 373 1.26 9.12 -1.45
C TYR A 373 0.08 10.06 -1.20
N LEU A 374 -0.74 9.75 -0.19
CA LEU A 374 -1.85 10.63 0.19
C LEU A 374 -1.35 12.03 0.55
N ARG A 375 -0.31 12.13 1.39
CA ARG A 375 0.28 13.41 1.81
C ARG A 375 0.99 14.13 0.67
N LEU A 376 1.66 13.39 -0.23
CA LEU A 376 2.25 13.94 -1.45
C LEU A 376 1.18 14.59 -2.34
N LEU A 377 0.06 13.92 -2.56
CA LEU A 377 -1.06 14.48 -3.32
C LEU A 377 -1.55 15.79 -2.70
N GLY A 378 -1.76 15.83 -1.39
CA GLY A 378 -2.12 17.04 -0.66
C GLY A 378 -1.06 18.13 -0.82
N ARG A 379 0.21 17.78 -0.70
CA ARG A 379 1.32 18.75 -0.81
C ARG A 379 1.45 19.34 -2.21
N LEU A 380 1.33 18.51 -3.25
CA LEU A 380 1.54 18.93 -4.62
C LEU A 380 0.37 19.70 -5.21
N GLU A 381 -0.87 19.27 -4.92
CA GLU A 381 -2.08 19.80 -5.55
C GLU A 381 -2.84 20.80 -4.66
N ALA A 382 -2.66 20.73 -3.34
CA ALA A 382 -3.34 21.59 -2.38
C ALA A 382 -2.36 22.41 -1.51
N ASN A 383 -1.05 22.33 -1.80
CA ASN A 383 0.05 23.03 -1.10
C ASN A 383 0.13 22.73 0.40
N ASP A 384 -0.47 21.64 0.86
CA ASP A 384 -0.38 21.16 2.24
C ASP A 384 -0.36 19.63 2.28
N GLY A 385 0.66 19.04 2.88
CA GLY A 385 0.86 17.60 3.02
C GLY A 385 0.15 17.03 4.25
N SER A 386 -1.11 17.41 4.48
CA SER A 386 -2.00 16.84 5.49
C SER A 386 -2.83 15.69 4.92
N ILE A 387 -3.41 14.87 5.80
CA ILE A 387 -4.33 13.77 5.43
C ILE A 387 -5.57 14.33 4.73
N ALA A 388 -6.18 15.38 5.29
CA ALA A 388 -7.40 15.97 4.76
C ALA A 388 -7.20 16.54 3.36
N GLN A 389 -6.10 17.25 3.11
CA GLN A 389 -5.80 17.77 1.78
C GLN A 389 -5.50 16.64 0.77
N GLY A 390 -4.81 15.59 1.19
CA GLY A 390 -4.60 14.40 0.35
C GLY A 390 -5.93 13.73 -0.02
N ALA A 391 -6.79 13.51 0.95
CA ALA A 391 -8.12 12.91 0.73
C ALA A 391 -9.00 13.78 -0.19
N ARG A 392 -8.92 15.10 -0.06
CA ARG A 392 -9.58 16.07 -0.94
C ARG A 392 -9.12 15.91 -2.41
N VAL A 393 -7.81 15.75 -2.63
CA VAL A 393 -7.24 15.52 -3.97
C VAL A 393 -7.70 14.18 -4.54
N VAL A 394 -7.65 13.10 -3.75
CA VAL A 394 -8.16 11.78 -4.14
C VAL A 394 -9.66 11.87 -4.47
N ARG A 395 -10.45 12.57 -3.66
CA ARG A 395 -11.87 12.79 -3.92
C ARG A 395 -12.10 13.48 -5.27
N GLN A 396 -11.39 14.57 -5.55
CA GLN A 396 -11.54 15.29 -6.81
C GLN A 396 -11.14 14.43 -8.01
N PHE A 397 -10.06 13.66 -7.90
CA PHE A 397 -9.66 12.70 -8.92
C PHE A 397 -10.76 11.67 -9.21
N LEU A 398 -11.35 11.08 -8.18
CA LEU A 398 -12.40 10.06 -8.31
C LEU A 398 -13.68 10.60 -8.95
N VAL A 399 -14.11 11.79 -8.55
CA VAL A 399 -15.25 12.47 -9.17
C VAL A 399 -14.99 12.73 -10.66
N ASN A 400 -13.78 13.18 -11.01
CA ASN A 400 -13.37 13.39 -12.40
C ASN A 400 -13.29 12.05 -13.17
N ALA A 401 -12.96 10.94 -12.51
CA ALA A 401 -12.96 9.59 -13.08
C ALA A 401 -14.38 8.99 -13.26
N GLY A 402 -15.42 9.69 -12.77
CA GLY A 402 -16.82 9.28 -12.87
C GLY A 402 -17.30 8.40 -11.73
N VAL A 403 -16.59 8.32 -10.62
CA VAL A 403 -17.05 7.68 -9.39
C VAL A 403 -18.07 8.59 -8.70
N ASP A 404 -19.21 8.04 -8.26
CA ASP A 404 -20.21 8.79 -7.52
C ASP A 404 -19.63 9.28 -6.19
N PRO A 405 -19.71 10.58 -5.86
CA PRO A 405 -19.16 11.13 -4.63
C PRO A 405 -19.74 10.55 -3.32
N GLY A 406 -20.87 9.84 -3.39
CA GLY A 406 -21.46 9.12 -2.27
C GLY A 406 -20.98 7.67 -2.12
N ASP A 407 -20.12 7.20 -3.04
CA ASP A 407 -19.68 5.81 -3.09
C ASP A 407 -18.35 5.56 -2.36
N PHE A 408 -17.74 6.57 -1.76
CA PHE A 408 -16.47 6.45 -1.05
C PHE A 408 -16.27 7.54 0.03
N VAL A 409 -15.51 7.17 1.05
CA VAL A 409 -14.96 8.06 2.10
C VAL A 409 -13.59 7.52 2.47
N PHE A 410 -12.59 8.39 2.58
CA PHE A 410 -11.23 8.00 2.99
C PHE A 410 -10.74 8.87 4.14
N PHE A 411 -10.21 8.22 5.17
CA PHE A 411 -9.57 8.81 6.34
C PHE A 411 -8.06 8.55 6.35
N ASP A 412 -7.60 7.69 5.43
CA ASP A 412 -6.18 7.41 5.22
C ASP A 412 -5.90 7.07 3.74
N GLY A 413 -4.65 6.76 3.42
CA GLY A 413 -4.23 6.37 2.07
C GLY A 413 -4.09 4.87 1.89
N SER A 414 -4.05 4.12 2.97
CA SER A 414 -3.68 2.70 2.99
C SER A 414 -4.87 1.75 3.17
N GLY A 415 -5.95 2.21 3.78
CA GLY A 415 -7.08 1.42 4.21
C GLY A 415 -6.82 0.64 5.50
N LEU A 416 -5.94 1.14 6.37
CA LEU A 416 -5.80 0.65 7.73
C LEU A 416 -6.93 1.22 8.61
N SER A 417 -7.44 2.39 8.25
CA SER A 417 -8.59 3.01 8.93
C SER A 417 -9.87 2.21 8.71
N PRO A 418 -10.57 1.76 9.76
CA PRO A 418 -11.90 1.18 9.64
C PRO A 418 -12.98 2.20 9.25
N ALA A 419 -12.66 3.50 9.28
CA ALA A 419 -13.55 4.57 8.83
C ALA A 419 -13.52 4.76 7.30
N ASP A 420 -12.58 4.16 6.59
CA ASP A 420 -12.57 4.12 5.13
C ASP A 420 -13.77 3.29 4.62
N LEU A 421 -14.49 3.82 3.67
CA LEU A 421 -15.65 3.14 3.07
C LEU A 421 -15.65 3.28 1.56
N ILE A 422 -15.93 2.20 0.85
CA ILE A 422 -16.17 2.19 -0.59
C ILE A 422 -17.36 1.31 -0.95
N THR A 423 -17.97 1.57 -2.10
CA THR A 423 -18.89 0.61 -2.72
C THR A 423 -18.15 -0.29 -3.71
N PRO A 424 -18.59 -1.54 -3.95
CA PRO A 424 -18.01 -2.39 -5.01
C PRO A 424 -18.03 -1.72 -6.38
N ARG A 425 -19.07 -0.94 -6.70
CA ARG A 425 -19.16 -0.22 -7.98
C ARG A 425 -18.15 0.94 -8.08
N ALA A 426 -17.79 1.58 -6.97
CA ALA A 426 -16.72 2.58 -6.97
C ALA A 426 -15.39 1.97 -7.44
N ALA A 427 -15.02 0.81 -6.89
CA ALA A 427 -13.81 0.10 -7.28
C ALA A 427 -13.83 -0.31 -8.77
N THR A 428 -14.94 -0.89 -9.27
CA THR A 428 -15.02 -1.27 -10.69
C THR A 428 -15.07 -0.08 -11.63
N THR A 429 -15.64 1.07 -11.21
CA THR A 429 -15.63 2.32 -11.97
C THR A 429 -14.20 2.86 -12.08
N LEU A 430 -13.47 2.96 -10.96
CA LEU A 430 -12.07 3.36 -10.96
C LEU A 430 -11.20 2.46 -11.86
N LEU A 431 -11.30 1.14 -11.70
CA LEU A 431 -10.52 0.17 -12.49
C LEU A 431 -10.83 0.28 -14.00
N THR A 432 -12.11 0.47 -14.36
CA THR A 432 -12.52 0.69 -15.74
C THR A 432 -11.99 2.01 -16.30
N TYR A 433 -11.94 3.05 -15.50
CA TYR A 433 -11.32 4.33 -15.85
C TYR A 433 -9.81 4.17 -16.03
N ALA A 434 -9.12 3.58 -15.03
CA ALA A 434 -7.68 3.37 -15.04
C ALA A 434 -7.19 2.60 -16.29
N ALA A 435 -7.91 1.56 -16.68
CA ALA A 435 -7.56 0.76 -17.87
C ALA A 435 -7.51 1.58 -19.18
N LYS A 436 -8.13 2.75 -19.22
CA LYS A 436 -8.17 3.65 -20.39
C LYS A 436 -7.14 4.77 -20.35
N GLN A 437 -6.42 4.91 -19.23
CA GLN A 437 -5.44 5.96 -19.04
C GLN A 437 -4.07 5.59 -19.63
N PRO A 438 -3.21 6.56 -19.96
CA PRO A 438 -1.85 6.30 -20.43
C PRO A 438 -1.02 5.44 -19.46
N TRP A 439 -1.26 5.56 -18.15
CA TRP A 439 -0.61 4.80 -17.08
C TRP A 439 -1.33 3.48 -16.74
N GLY A 440 -2.46 3.18 -17.38
CA GLY A 440 -3.31 2.03 -17.01
C GLY A 440 -2.64 0.66 -17.19
N ALA A 441 -1.73 0.52 -18.17
CA ALA A 441 -0.97 -0.72 -18.35
C ALA A 441 0.01 -0.94 -17.19
N LEU A 442 0.68 0.12 -16.72
CA LEU A 442 1.56 0.10 -15.54
C LEU A 442 0.75 -0.24 -14.28
N PHE A 443 -0.31 0.50 -14.01
CA PHE A 443 -1.18 0.26 -12.86
C PHE A 443 -1.67 -1.20 -12.78
N LYS A 444 -2.07 -1.79 -13.92
CA LYS A 444 -2.47 -3.21 -13.96
C LYS A 444 -1.30 -4.14 -13.67
N SER A 445 -0.09 -3.86 -14.19
CA SER A 445 1.09 -4.72 -13.95
C SER A 445 1.57 -4.66 -12.50
N ASP A 446 1.33 -3.55 -11.81
CA ASP A 446 1.69 -3.34 -10.41
C ASP A 446 0.76 -4.07 -9.43
N LEU A 447 -0.42 -4.52 -9.89
CA LEU A 447 -1.29 -5.35 -9.06
C LEU A 447 -0.66 -6.74 -8.81
N PRO A 448 -0.88 -7.35 -7.62
CA PRO A 448 -0.57 -8.75 -7.37
C PRO A 448 -1.18 -9.67 -8.43
N VAL A 449 -0.43 -10.71 -8.82
CA VAL A 449 -0.84 -11.65 -9.88
C VAL A 449 -1.08 -13.04 -9.30
N GLY A 450 -2.27 -13.56 -9.51
CA GLY A 450 -2.69 -14.87 -9.00
C GLY A 450 -1.72 -15.98 -9.37
N GLY A 451 -1.21 -16.69 -8.34
CA GLY A 451 -0.26 -17.78 -8.46
C GLY A 451 1.15 -17.39 -8.94
N VAL A 452 1.47 -16.09 -9.01
CA VAL A 452 2.73 -15.59 -9.55
C VAL A 452 3.49 -14.73 -8.55
N ASP A 453 2.91 -13.62 -8.08
CA ASP A 453 3.62 -12.65 -7.25
C ASP A 453 2.73 -11.91 -6.24
N GLY A 454 3.37 -11.12 -5.41
CA GLY A 454 2.72 -10.26 -4.43
C GLY A 454 1.84 -11.05 -3.46
N THR A 455 0.81 -10.39 -2.93
CA THR A 455 -0.13 -10.99 -1.97
C THR A 455 -1.01 -12.10 -2.57
N LEU A 456 -0.97 -12.33 -3.89
CA LEU A 456 -1.66 -13.41 -4.57
C LEU A 456 -0.76 -14.58 -5.01
N SER A 457 0.52 -14.58 -4.64
CA SER A 457 1.49 -15.61 -5.04
C SER A 457 1.03 -17.04 -4.71
N ASN A 458 0.32 -17.23 -3.61
CA ASN A 458 -0.19 -18.52 -3.13
C ASN A 458 -1.69 -18.72 -3.37
N ARG A 459 -2.37 -17.79 -4.06
CA ARG A 459 -3.80 -17.85 -4.43
C ARG A 459 -3.93 -18.04 -5.94
N PHE A 460 -4.99 -18.68 -6.41
CA PHE A 460 -5.24 -18.92 -7.84
C PHE A 460 -4.10 -19.67 -8.58
N THR A 461 -3.47 -20.62 -7.91
CA THR A 461 -2.24 -21.30 -8.38
C THR A 461 -2.46 -22.32 -9.51
N SER A 462 -3.72 -22.63 -9.86
CA SER A 462 -4.08 -23.61 -10.89
C SER A 462 -4.56 -22.96 -12.20
N GLU A 463 -5.84 -23.12 -12.55
CA GLU A 463 -6.40 -22.68 -13.84
C GLU A 463 -6.39 -21.16 -14.03
N LEU A 464 -6.40 -20.39 -12.94
CA LEU A 464 -6.38 -18.92 -12.96
C LEU A 464 -4.98 -18.32 -12.75
N LYS A 465 -3.93 -19.16 -12.70
CA LYS A 465 -2.55 -18.68 -12.59
C LYS A 465 -2.22 -17.69 -13.72
N GLY A 466 -1.76 -16.51 -13.34
CA GLY A 466 -1.41 -15.42 -14.27
C GLY A 466 -2.62 -14.75 -14.94
N ARG A 467 -3.87 -15.04 -14.49
CA ARG A 467 -5.09 -14.48 -15.07
C ARG A 467 -5.83 -13.50 -14.17
N VAL A 468 -5.52 -13.47 -12.87
CA VAL A 468 -6.07 -12.56 -11.88
C VAL A 468 -5.03 -11.50 -11.56
N PHE A 469 -5.34 -10.23 -11.80
CA PHE A 469 -4.52 -9.06 -11.46
C PHE A 469 -5.35 -8.24 -10.48
N ALA A 470 -5.10 -8.37 -9.19
CA ALA A 470 -6.00 -7.79 -8.21
C ALA A 470 -5.31 -7.39 -6.91
N LYS A 471 -5.79 -6.30 -6.31
CA LYS A 471 -5.39 -5.86 -4.99
C LYS A 471 -6.21 -6.60 -3.94
N THR A 472 -5.52 -7.15 -2.95
CA THR A 472 -6.12 -7.74 -1.74
C THR A 472 -6.38 -6.67 -0.69
N GLY A 473 -7.35 -6.89 0.19
CA GLY A 473 -7.55 -6.17 1.44
C GLY A 473 -7.85 -7.15 2.56
N THR A 474 -7.30 -6.92 3.73
CA THR A 474 -7.55 -7.73 4.93
C THR A 474 -7.38 -6.85 6.17
N LEU A 475 -8.40 -6.79 6.98
CA LEU A 475 -8.40 -6.38 8.39
C LEU A 475 -9.03 -7.53 9.18
N GLY A 476 -9.22 -7.43 10.46
CA GLY A 476 -9.78 -8.48 11.28
C GLY A 476 -10.96 -9.22 10.63
N GLU A 477 -12.10 -8.55 10.54
CA GLU A 477 -13.35 -9.08 9.96
C GLU A 477 -13.61 -8.65 8.52
N VAL A 478 -12.59 -8.15 7.80
CA VAL A 478 -12.70 -7.64 6.43
C VAL A 478 -11.82 -8.43 5.48
N ASN A 479 -12.39 -8.84 4.34
CA ASN A 479 -11.66 -9.34 3.19
C ASN A 479 -12.13 -8.67 1.91
N ALA A 480 -11.19 -8.23 1.07
CA ALA A 480 -11.47 -7.55 -0.18
C ALA A 480 -10.57 -8.07 -1.31
N LEU A 481 -11.10 -8.07 -2.54
CA LEU A 481 -10.33 -8.34 -3.75
C LEU A 481 -10.96 -7.60 -4.92
N SER A 482 -10.21 -6.69 -5.54
CA SER A 482 -10.67 -5.91 -6.69
C SER A 482 -9.60 -5.81 -7.76
N GLY A 483 -9.99 -5.94 -9.03
CA GLY A 483 -9.03 -5.91 -10.13
C GLY A 483 -9.57 -6.42 -11.47
N TYR A 484 -8.69 -7.02 -12.24
CA TYR A 484 -8.93 -7.52 -13.58
C TYR A 484 -8.78 -9.04 -13.62
N LEU A 485 -9.70 -9.70 -14.30
CA LEU A 485 -9.71 -11.15 -14.48
C LEU A 485 -9.79 -11.48 -15.98
N THR A 486 -8.87 -12.33 -16.45
CA THR A 486 -9.02 -12.97 -17.78
C THR A 486 -9.79 -14.27 -17.60
N ALA A 487 -11.04 -14.27 -18.03
CA ALA A 487 -11.96 -15.39 -17.95
C ALA A 487 -11.52 -16.60 -18.80
N LYS A 488 -12.19 -17.75 -18.64
CA LYS A 488 -11.88 -18.97 -19.44
C LYS A 488 -12.10 -18.77 -20.93
N SER A 489 -13.02 -17.94 -21.34
CA SER A 489 -13.24 -17.57 -22.75
C SER A 489 -12.10 -16.73 -23.35
N GLY A 490 -11.22 -16.17 -22.54
CA GLY A 490 -10.19 -15.19 -22.93
C GLY A 490 -10.64 -13.74 -22.83
N LYS A 491 -11.90 -13.47 -22.47
CA LYS A 491 -12.38 -12.11 -22.23
C LYS A 491 -11.82 -11.58 -20.91
N THR A 492 -11.61 -10.28 -20.85
CA THR A 492 -11.30 -9.59 -19.59
C THR A 492 -12.60 -9.09 -18.94
N VAL A 493 -12.71 -9.24 -17.63
CA VAL A 493 -13.73 -8.59 -16.80
C VAL A 493 -13.04 -7.79 -15.69
N VAL A 494 -13.73 -6.76 -15.21
CA VAL A 494 -13.33 -5.96 -14.05
C VAL A 494 -14.23 -6.37 -12.90
N PHE A 495 -13.66 -6.59 -11.73
CA PHE A 495 -14.43 -7.07 -10.59
C PHE A 495 -14.01 -6.41 -9.27
N SER A 496 -14.95 -6.35 -8.35
CA SER A 496 -14.74 -6.05 -6.93
C SER A 496 -15.59 -6.99 -6.10
N VAL A 497 -14.99 -7.67 -5.13
CA VAL A 497 -15.65 -8.51 -4.14
C VAL A 497 -15.19 -8.05 -2.77
N LEU A 498 -16.13 -7.58 -1.96
CA LEU A 498 -15.91 -7.08 -0.60
C LEU A 498 -16.73 -7.93 0.37
N CYS A 499 -16.11 -8.27 1.50
CA CYS A 499 -16.72 -9.03 2.58
C CYS A 499 -16.37 -8.39 3.92
N ASN A 500 -17.38 -7.94 4.65
CA ASN A 500 -17.25 -7.42 6.00
C ASN A 500 -17.99 -8.31 7.00
N ASP A 501 -17.76 -8.11 8.29
CA ASP A 501 -18.44 -8.79 9.39
C ASP A 501 -18.29 -10.32 9.36
N HIS A 502 -17.18 -10.83 8.82
CA HIS A 502 -16.90 -12.27 8.87
C HIS A 502 -16.19 -12.68 10.17
N ASP A 503 -16.16 -13.96 10.47
CA ASP A 503 -15.41 -14.51 11.60
C ASP A 503 -13.89 -14.30 11.38
N PRO A 504 -13.20 -13.43 12.19
CA PRO A 504 -11.78 -13.15 12.02
C PRO A 504 -10.86 -14.33 12.36
N THR A 505 -11.40 -15.38 13.00
CA THR A 505 -10.63 -16.59 13.36
C THR A 505 -10.64 -17.66 12.26
N SER A 506 -11.28 -17.36 11.09
CA SER A 506 -11.49 -18.32 10.00
C SER A 506 -11.10 -17.76 8.64
N ASP A 507 -10.43 -18.56 7.82
CA ASP A 507 -10.16 -18.24 6.41
C ASP A 507 -11.38 -18.45 5.48
N ALA A 508 -12.54 -18.81 6.00
CA ALA A 508 -13.71 -19.17 5.19
C ALA A 508 -14.14 -18.07 4.22
N ALA A 509 -14.13 -16.81 4.66
CA ALA A 509 -14.48 -15.66 3.83
C ALA A 509 -13.48 -15.49 2.66
N LYS A 510 -12.19 -15.61 2.91
CA LYS A 510 -11.13 -15.55 1.90
C LYS A 510 -11.27 -16.69 0.86
N VAL A 511 -11.58 -17.91 1.32
CA VAL A 511 -11.84 -19.05 0.45
C VAL A 511 -13.10 -18.83 -0.40
N ALA A 512 -14.17 -18.30 0.20
CA ALA A 512 -15.41 -18.00 -0.52
C ALA A 512 -15.18 -16.93 -1.60
N LEU A 513 -14.38 -15.90 -1.30
CA LEU A 513 -13.99 -14.87 -2.24
C LEU A 513 -13.24 -15.45 -3.45
N ASP A 514 -12.28 -16.37 -3.24
CA ASP A 514 -11.56 -17.05 -4.32
C ASP A 514 -12.51 -17.93 -5.18
N ARG A 515 -13.48 -18.58 -4.56
CA ARG A 515 -14.53 -19.36 -5.26
C ARG A 515 -15.43 -18.46 -6.11
N ILE A 516 -15.78 -17.26 -5.61
CA ILE A 516 -16.58 -16.29 -6.38
C ILE A 516 -15.82 -15.83 -7.62
N VAL A 517 -14.53 -15.46 -7.49
CA VAL A 517 -13.69 -15.07 -8.65
C VAL A 517 -13.54 -16.22 -9.64
N THR A 518 -13.40 -17.45 -9.16
CA THR A 518 -13.38 -18.64 -10.02
C THR A 518 -14.70 -18.84 -10.77
N ALA A 519 -15.84 -18.67 -10.09
CA ALA A 519 -17.17 -18.74 -10.71
C ALA A 519 -17.38 -17.67 -11.79
N ILE A 520 -16.87 -16.45 -11.56
CA ILE A 520 -16.87 -15.37 -12.58
C ILE A 520 -16.04 -15.79 -13.80
N ALA A 521 -14.85 -16.35 -13.59
CA ALA A 521 -13.98 -16.83 -14.66
C ALA A 521 -14.59 -17.96 -15.50
N ASP A 522 -15.41 -18.82 -14.87
CA ASP A 522 -16.08 -19.95 -15.51
C ASP A 522 -17.31 -19.53 -16.32
N ALA A 523 -17.98 -18.46 -15.88
CA ALA A 523 -19.22 -17.97 -16.50
C ALA A 523 -18.97 -17.09 -17.74
N GLU A 524 -17.86 -16.34 -17.77
CA GLU A 524 -17.53 -15.38 -18.81
C GLU A 524 -16.47 -15.90 -19.81
#